data_89bab273364ebe675042b9f0d76c66e9
#
_entry.id   89bab273364ebe675042b9f0d76c66e9
#
_cell.length_a   1.000
_cell.length_b   1.000
_cell.length_c   1.000
_cell.angle_alpha   90.00
_cell.angle_beta   90.00
_cell.angle_gamma   90.00
#
_symmetry.space_group_name_H-M   'P 1'
#
loop_
_entity.id
_entity.type
_entity.pdbx_description
1 polymer ?
#
loop_
_entity_poly.entity_id
_entity_poly.type
_entity_poly.pdbx_seq_one_letter_code
_entity_poly.pdbx_strand_id
1 'polypeptide(L)'
;MNTADCVLRTDCRMCESGDLQKVVSLAPTPPGNNFLKGADLQNPEPVYPLDLYFCRSCHHLQLGHVVDPRILYQHDYTYVSATSARFVDHLRNYAAEMVVRCALKPQSLVADIGSNDGTCLGFFKAAGMRVVGVDPKRAGAAGEGSGRARW
;
A
#
# COMPACT_ATOMS: atom_id res chain seq x y z
N MET A 1 19.92 -6.27 12.32
CA MET A 1 18.83 -5.39 11.89
C MET A 1 19.28 -3.97 12.13
N ASN A 2 19.33 -3.14 11.12
CA ASN A 2 19.63 -1.72 11.32
C ASN A 2 18.39 -1.08 11.96
N THR A 3 18.54 -0.46 13.13
CA THR A 3 17.42 0.16 13.87
C THR A 3 16.73 1.30 13.11
N ALA A 4 17.35 1.79 12.05
CA ALA A 4 16.78 2.80 11.16
C ALA A 4 15.73 2.22 10.18
N ASP A 5 15.79 0.92 9.89
CA ASP A 5 14.98 0.28 8.85
C ASP A 5 13.63 -0.25 9.38
N CYS A 6 13.55 -0.48 10.70
CA CYS A 6 12.35 -1.01 11.35
C CYS A 6 12.25 -0.52 12.79
N VAL A 7 11.19 0.19 13.11
CA VAL A 7 10.96 0.81 14.43
C VAL A 7 9.73 0.19 15.09
N LEU A 8 9.85 -0.18 16.37
CA LEU A 8 8.69 -0.56 17.17
C LEU A 8 7.92 0.70 17.57
N ARG A 9 6.67 0.77 17.18
CA ARG A 9 5.73 1.81 17.58
C ARG A 9 5.14 1.48 18.96
N THR A 10 5.17 2.45 19.86
CA THR A 10 4.70 2.29 21.25
C THR A 10 3.34 2.92 21.52
N ASP A 11 2.73 3.53 20.50
CA ASP A 11 1.43 4.20 20.57
C ASP A 11 0.47 3.73 19.46
N CYS A 12 -0.81 3.90 19.68
CA CYS A 12 -1.85 3.59 18.72
C CYS A 12 -1.86 4.58 17.55
N ARG A 13 -1.93 4.07 16.31
CA ARG A 13 -1.97 4.90 15.09
C ARG A 13 -3.24 5.75 14.97
N MET A 14 -4.32 5.35 15.66
CA MET A 14 -5.63 5.99 15.53
C MET A 14 -5.91 6.99 16.66
N CYS A 15 -5.52 6.67 17.91
CA CYS A 15 -5.86 7.50 19.08
C CYS A 15 -4.66 7.89 19.93
N GLU A 16 -3.44 7.56 19.50
CA GLU A 16 -2.18 7.90 20.16
C GLU A 16 -2.01 7.34 21.58
N SER A 17 -2.93 6.48 22.03
CA SER A 17 -2.84 5.83 23.34
C SER A 17 -1.67 4.85 23.38
N GLY A 18 -0.90 4.86 24.48
CA GLY A 18 0.13 3.85 24.76
C GLY A 18 -0.40 2.51 25.30
N ASP A 19 -1.73 2.38 25.49
CA ASP A 19 -2.34 1.14 26.02
C ASP A 19 -2.49 0.10 24.90
N LEU A 20 -1.34 -0.42 24.47
CA LEU A 20 -1.22 -1.44 23.43
C LEU A 20 -0.90 -2.81 24.06
N GLN A 21 -1.71 -3.79 23.75
CA GLN A 21 -1.47 -5.19 24.11
C GLN A 21 -1.05 -5.99 22.88
N LYS A 22 0.11 -6.65 22.94
CA LYS A 22 0.48 -7.63 21.91
C LYS A 22 -0.45 -8.84 22.01
N VAL A 23 -1.15 -9.17 20.93
CA VAL A 23 -2.15 -10.24 20.88
C VAL A 23 -1.74 -11.42 20.01
N VAL A 24 -0.92 -11.19 18.99
CA VAL A 24 -0.41 -12.25 18.09
C VAL A 24 1.04 -11.94 17.72
N SER A 25 1.87 -12.97 17.72
CA SER A 25 3.22 -12.94 17.14
C SER A 25 3.24 -13.90 15.95
N LEU A 26 3.47 -13.38 14.77
CA LEU A 26 3.72 -14.18 13.58
C LEU A 26 5.23 -14.31 13.35
N ALA A 27 5.63 -15.33 12.61
CA ALA A 27 7.03 -15.49 12.23
C ALA A 27 7.51 -14.25 11.45
N PRO A 28 8.70 -13.71 11.73
CA PRO A 28 9.29 -12.65 10.93
C PRO A 28 9.40 -13.07 9.47
N THR A 29 9.04 -12.16 8.56
CA THR A 29 9.06 -12.43 7.11
C THR A 29 9.82 -11.36 6.35
N PRO A 30 10.35 -11.69 5.16
CA PRO A 30 10.87 -10.71 4.23
C PRO A 30 9.77 -9.79 3.69
N PRO A 31 10.13 -8.63 3.08
CA PRO A 31 9.18 -7.78 2.38
C PRO A 31 8.44 -8.53 1.28
N GLY A 32 7.10 -8.39 1.24
CA GLY A 32 6.28 -8.99 0.20
C GLY A 32 6.59 -8.41 -1.19
N ASN A 33 6.50 -9.24 -2.23
CA ASN A 33 6.77 -8.87 -3.63
C ASN A 33 8.22 -8.39 -3.92
N ASN A 34 9.15 -8.64 -3.01
CA ASN A 34 10.56 -8.40 -3.21
C ASN A 34 11.21 -9.69 -3.73
N PHE A 35 11.23 -9.88 -5.06
CA PHE A 35 11.82 -11.08 -5.67
C PHE A 35 13.33 -10.95 -5.78
N LEU A 36 14.05 -11.89 -5.18
CA LEU A 36 15.50 -11.92 -5.21
C LEU A 36 16.03 -12.13 -6.62
N LYS A 37 17.11 -11.43 -6.96
CA LYS A 37 17.88 -11.67 -8.20
C LYS A 37 18.86 -12.80 -7.97
N GLY A 38 19.32 -13.46 -9.03
CA GLY A 38 20.22 -14.61 -8.94
C GLY A 38 21.49 -14.35 -8.11
N ALA A 39 22.04 -13.14 -8.17
CA ALA A 39 23.21 -12.72 -7.37
C ALA A 39 22.91 -12.64 -5.86
N ASP A 40 21.66 -12.41 -5.48
CA ASP A 40 21.26 -12.20 -4.09
C ASP A 40 20.86 -13.49 -3.37
N LEU A 41 20.66 -14.60 -4.12
CA LEU A 41 20.24 -15.90 -3.57
C LEU A 41 21.20 -16.50 -2.55
N GLN A 42 22.46 -16.07 -2.53
CA GLN A 42 23.46 -16.52 -1.56
C GLN A 42 23.54 -15.64 -0.32
N ASN A 43 22.81 -14.52 -0.29
CA ASN A 43 22.80 -13.60 0.83
C ASN A 43 21.60 -13.86 1.74
N PRO A 44 21.75 -13.73 3.07
CA PRO A 44 20.59 -13.83 3.97
C PRO A 44 19.60 -12.68 3.69
N GLU A 45 18.35 -13.04 3.48
CA GLU A 45 17.29 -12.08 3.25
C GLU A 45 16.89 -11.37 4.56
N PRO A 46 16.72 -10.04 4.56
CA PRO A 46 16.24 -9.33 5.73
C PRO A 46 14.79 -9.72 6.04
N VAL A 47 14.52 -10.03 7.31
CA VAL A 47 13.17 -10.36 7.80
C VAL A 47 12.74 -9.35 8.85
N TYR A 48 11.43 -9.06 8.91
CA TYR A 48 10.84 -8.07 9.79
C TYR A 48 9.76 -8.69 10.68
N PRO A 49 9.66 -8.25 11.96
CA PRO A 49 8.63 -8.76 12.86
C PRO A 49 7.22 -8.41 12.40
N LEU A 50 6.29 -9.35 12.60
CA LEU A 50 4.86 -9.20 12.32
C LEU A 50 4.03 -9.40 13.60
N ASP A 51 4.37 -8.66 14.64
CA ASP A 51 3.63 -8.66 15.90
C ASP A 51 2.39 -7.78 15.77
N LEU A 52 1.21 -8.32 16.10
CA LEU A 52 -0.05 -7.60 16.14
C LEU A 52 -0.33 -7.08 17.55
N TYR A 53 -0.71 -5.82 17.64
CA TYR A 53 -1.08 -5.13 18.86
C TYR A 53 -2.52 -4.64 18.81
N PHE A 54 -3.24 -4.87 19.89
CA PHE A 54 -4.59 -4.38 20.12
C PHE A 54 -4.55 -3.15 21.03
N CYS A 55 -5.17 -2.06 20.61
CA CYS A 55 -5.34 -0.87 21.44
C CYS A 55 -6.57 -1.04 22.33
N ARG A 56 -6.37 -1.03 23.65
CA ARG A 56 -7.48 -1.16 24.60
C ARG A 56 -8.35 0.11 24.69
N SER A 57 -7.82 1.26 24.27
CA SER A 57 -8.54 2.53 24.32
C SER A 57 -9.54 2.70 23.18
N CYS A 58 -9.17 2.35 21.94
CA CYS A 58 -10.04 2.54 20.75
C CYS A 58 -10.34 1.26 19.97
N HIS A 59 -9.85 0.10 20.45
CA HIS A 59 -10.05 -1.23 19.86
C HIS A 59 -9.43 -1.42 18.47
N HIS A 60 -8.51 -0.53 18.07
CA HIS A 60 -7.76 -0.68 16.83
C HIS A 60 -6.74 -1.81 16.91
N LEU A 61 -6.66 -2.64 15.87
CA LEU A 61 -5.65 -3.66 15.70
C LEU A 61 -4.57 -3.17 14.71
N GLN A 62 -3.31 -3.23 15.10
CA GLN A 62 -2.20 -2.72 14.29
C GLN A 62 -0.97 -3.62 14.34
N LEU A 63 -0.12 -3.57 13.29
CA LEU A 63 1.25 -4.04 13.40
C LEU A 63 2.03 -3.08 14.31
N GLY A 64 2.79 -3.65 15.25
CA GLY A 64 3.63 -2.85 16.15
C GLY A 64 4.88 -2.31 15.46
N HIS A 65 5.46 -3.08 14.54
CA HIS A 65 6.66 -2.69 13.83
C HIS A 65 6.33 -1.90 12.56
N VAL A 66 7.07 -0.83 12.34
CA VAL A 66 7.01 0.02 11.14
C VAL A 66 8.30 -0.16 10.38
N VAL A 67 8.22 -0.80 9.24
CA VAL A 67 9.35 -0.92 8.30
C VAL A 67 9.38 0.33 7.44
N ASP A 68 10.58 0.82 7.11
CA ASP A 68 10.74 1.99 6.23
C ASP A 68 9.99 1.75 4.91
N PRO A 69 9.08 2.65 4.52
CA PRO A 69 8.31 2.52 3.27
C PRO A 69 9.19 2.40 2.01
N ARG A 70 10.42 2.92 2.05
CA ARG A 70 11.37 2.77 0.94
C ARG A 70 11.75 1.31 0.71
N ILE A 71 11.87 0.53 1.78
CA ILE A 71 12.15 -0.91 1.70
C ILE A 71 10.94 -1.66 1.16
N LEU A 72 9.73 -1.29 1.59
CA LEU A 72 8.50 -2.00 1.24
C LEU A 72 8.00 -1.69 -0.18
N TYR A 73 8.22 -0.45 -0.69
CA TYR A 73 7.49 0.03 -1.88
C TYR A 73 8.36 0.68 -2.95
N GLN A 74 9.61 1.04 -2.66
CA GLN A 74 10.45 1.78 -3.61
C GLN A 74 11.57 0.96 -4.24
N HIS A 75 12.06 -0.08 -3.53
CA HIS A 75 13.09 -0.98 -4.05
C HIS A 75 12.44 -2.29 -4.50
N ASP A 76 12.71 -2.69 -5.73
CA ASP A 76 12.36 -4.00 -6.32
C ASP A 76 10.89 -4.46 -6.11
N TYR A 77 9.99 -3.58 -5.67
CA TYR A 77 8.56 -3.88 -5.53
C TYR A 77 7.93 -4.07 -6.90
N THR A 78 7.57 -5.31 -7.22
CA THR A 78 7.17 -5.71 -8.57
C THR A 78 5.66 -5.84 -8.77
N TYR A 79 4.87 -5.64 -7.70
CA TYR A 79 3.42 -5.80 -7.81
C TYR A 79 2.80 -4.77 -8.75
N VAL A 80 1.99 -5.26 -9.69
CA VAL A 80 1.21 -4.45 -10.64
C VAL A 80 -0.23 -4.99 -10.65
N SER A 81 -1.20 -4.10 -10.45
CA SER A 81 -2.62 -4.49 -10.34
C SER A 81 -3.14 -5.17 -11.62
N ALA A 82 -2.65 -4.77 -12.78
CA ALA A 82 -3.04 -5.34 -14.07
C ALA A 82 -2.52 -6.76 -14.34
N THR A 83 -1.71 -7.36 -13.47
CA THR A 83 -1.14 -8.70 -13.68
C THR A 83 -2.19 -9.81 -13.67
N SER A 84 -3.30 -9.64 -12.95
CA SER A 84 -4.37 -10.62 -12.83
C SER A 84 -5.63 -10.16 -13.56
N ALA A 85 -6.04 -10.86 -14.62
CA ALA A 85 -7.27 -10.56 -15.35
C ALA A 85 -8.51 -10.56 -14.43
N ARG A 86 -8.57 -11.49 -13.48
CA ARG A 86 -9.65 -11.59 -12.50
C ARG A 86 -9.69 -10.36 -11.57
N PHE A 87 -8.53 -9.83 -11.19
CA PHE A 87 -8.46 -8.62 -10.36
C PHE A 87 -8.82 -7.38 -11.19
N VAL A 88 -8.42 -7.30 -12.44
CA VAL A 88 -8.83 -6.24 -13.37
C VAL A 88 -10.35 -6.20 -13.53
N ASP A 89 -11.00 -7.36 -13.68
CA ASP A 89 -12.47 -7.45 -13.75
C ASP A 89 -13.13 -7.02 -12.44
N HIS A 90 -12.53 -7.39 -11.29
CA HIS A 90 -12.99 -6.91 -10.00
C HIS A 90 -12.93 -5.38 -9.91
N LEU A 91 -11.80 -4.76 -10.29
CA LEU A 91 -11.65 -3.29 -10.26
C LEU A 91 -12.63 -2.58 -11.21
N ARG A 92 -12.93 -3.17 -12.38
CA ARG A 92 -13.93 -2.66 -13.31
C ARG A 92 -15.32 -2.65 -12.66
N ASN A 93 -15.72 -3.77 -12.07
CA ASN A 93 -17.02 -3.92 -11.41
C ASN A 93 -17.12 -2.99 -10.19
N TYR A 94 -16.06 -2.90 -9.40
CA TYR A 94 -15.96 -1.96 -8.27
C TYR A 94 -16.16 -0.50 -8.72
N ALA A 95 -15.47 -0.07 -9.76
CA ALA A 95 -15.62 1.29 -10.27
C ALA A 95 -17.07 1.57 -10.72
N ALA A 96 -17.69 0.63 -11.46
CA ALA A 96 -19.07 0.76 -11.89
C ALA A 96 -20.04 0.83 -10.69
N GLU A 97 -19.87 -0.03 -9.69
CA GLU A 97 -20.68 -0.01 -8.46
C GLU A 97 -20.52 1.32 -7.71
N MET A 98 -19.28 1.82 -7.55
CA MET A 98 -19.02 3.06 -6.82
C MET A 98 -19.60 4.29 -7.52
N VAL A 99 -19.59 4.33 -8.84
CA VAL A 99 -20.24 5.41 -9.61
C VAL A 99 -21.73 5.50 -9.25
N VAL A 100 -22.41 4.35 -9.17
CA VAL A 100 -23.83 4.28 -8.81
C VAL A 100 -24.04 4.57 -7.32
N ARG A 101 -23.31 3.86 -6.45
CA ARG A 101 -23.49 3.93 -4.99
C ARG A 101 -23.20 5.32 -4.41
N CYS A 102 -22.20 6.01 -4.95
CA CYS A 102 -21.86 7.37 -4.54
C CYS A 102 -22.57 8.44 -5.37
N ALA A 103 -23.49 8.07 -6.27
CA ALA A 103 -24.20 8.97 -7.18
C ALA A 103 -23.26 9.96 -7.88
N LEU A 104 -22.10 9.46 -8.37
CA LEU A 104 -21.11 10.29 -9.03
C LEU A 104 -21.67 10.86 -10.34
N LYS A 105 -21.46 12.16 -10.53
CA LYS A 105 -21.86 12.87 -11.76
C LYS A 105 -20.67 12.91 -12.73
N PRO A 106 -20.91 13.10 -14.04
CA PRO A 106 -19.83 13.38 -14.99
C PRO A 106 -18.90 14.49 -14.46
N GLN A 107 -17.59 14.31 -14.62
CA GLN A 107 -16.54 15.22 -14.12
C GLN A 107 -16.38 15.26 -12.58
N SER A 108 -17.07 14.41 -11.80
CA SER A 108 -16.71 14.22 -10.38
C SER A 108 -15.25 13.81 -10.25
N LEU A 109 -14.57 14.30 -9.21
CA LEU A 109 -13.17 13.94 -8.94
C LEU A 109 -13.10 12.67 -8.12
N VAL A 110 -12.38 11.68 -8.64
CA VAL A 110 -12.01 10.44 -7.91
C VAL A 110 -10.53 10.48 -7.60
N ALA A 111 -10.18 10.34 -6.33
CA ALA A 111 -8.80 10.24 -5.87
C ALA A 111 -8.52 8.82 -5.37
N ASP A 112 -7.37 8.25 -5.77
CA ASP A 112 -6.90 6.94 -5.35
C ASP A 112 -5.53 7.10 -4.67
N ILE A 113 -5.45 6.70 -3.40
CA ILE A 113 -4.21 6.75 -2.61
C ILE A 113 -3.64 5.32 -2.56
N GLY A 114 -2.47 5.13 -3.16
CA GLY A 114 -1.89 3.82 -3.46
C GLY A 114 -2.37 3.30 -4.81
N SER A 115 -2.47 4.19 -5.80
CA SER A 115 -3.08 3.92 -7.10
C SER A 115 -2.34 2.90 -7.98
N ASN A 116 -1.16 2.46 -7.57
CA ASN A 116 -0.31 1.51 -8.27
C ASN A 116 -0.11 1.89 -9.75
N ASP A 117 -0.55 1.06 -10.69
CA ASP A 117 -0.46 1.30 -12.13
C ASP A 117 -1.61 2.14 -12.72
N GLY A 118 -2.57 2.54 -11.87
CA GLY A 118 -3.74 3.34 -12.28
C GLY A 118 -4.87 2.54 -12.92
N THR A 119 -4.80 1.22 -12.93
CA THR A 119 -5.84 0.35 -13.55
C THR A 119 -7.24 0.68 -13.01
N CYS A 120 -7.40 0.84 -11.69
CA CYS A 120 -8.68 1.21 -11.08
C CYS A 120 -9.17 2.57 -11.58
N LEU A 121 -8.30 3.58 -11.55
CA LEU A 121 -8.60 4.93 -12.02
C LEU A 121 -8.96 4.98 -13.50
N GLY A 122 -8.39 4.09 -14.31
CA GLY A 122 -8.72 3.96 -15.73
C GLY A 122 -10.21 3.68 -15.96
N PHE A 123 -10.84 2.86 -15.12
CA PHE A 123 -12.28 2.55 -15.21
C PHE A 123 -13.14 3.75 -14.80
N PHE A 124 -12.77 4.50 -13.77
CA PHE A 124 -13.47 5.73 -13.41
C PHE A 124 -13.33 6.79 -14.50
N LYS A 125 -12.14 6.92 -15.12
CA LYS A 125 -11.92 7.83 -16.23
C LYS A 125 -12.78 7.47 -17.45
N ALA A 126 -12.86 6.17 -17.78
CA ALA A 126 -13.73 5.67 -18.84
C ALA A 126 -15.22 5.94 -18.58
N ALA A 127 -15.63 6.00 -17.30
CA ALA A 127 -16.97 6.39 -16.88
C ALA A 127 -17.20 7.92 -16.84
N GLY A 128 -16.27 8.73 -17.35
CA GLY A 128 -16.39 10.18 -17.45
C GLY A 128 -16.00 10.97 -16.22
N MET A 129 -15.30 10.32 -15.25
CA MET A 129 -14.81 11.00 -14.05
C MET A 129 -13.46 11.69 -14.31
N ARG A 130 -13.17 12.74 -13.55
CA ARG A 130 -11.80 13.25 -13.39
C ARG A 130 -11.09 12.37 -12.37
N VAL A 131 -9.82 12.06 -12.62
CA VAL A 131 -9.08 11.14 -11.75
C VAL A 131 -7.73 11.71 -11.31
N VAL A 132 -7.31 11.38 -10.10
CA VAL A 132 -5.98 11.66 -9.57
C VAL A 132 -5.50 10.45 -8.78
N GLY A 133 -4.29 9.97 -9.06
CA GLY A 133 -3.62 8.90 -8.33
C GLY A 133 -2.40 9.41 -7.58
N VAL A 134 -2.15 8.83 -6.41
CA VAL A 134 -0.92 9.03 -5.63
C VAL A 134 -0.34 7.67 -5.30
N ASP A 135 0.92 7.44 -5.66
CA ASP A 135 1.61 6.17 -5.40
C ASP A 135 3.10 6.39 -5.11
N PRO A 136 3.68 5.76 -4.08
CA PRO A 136 5.09 5.92 -3.73
C PRO A 136 6.04 5.35 -4.77
N LYS A 137 5.60 4.39 -5.60
CA LYS A 137 6.44 3.71 -6.59
C LYS A 137 6.70 4.54 -7.84
N ARG A 138 5.87 5.49 -8.19
CA ARG A 138 5.91 6.17 -9.50
C ARG A 138 6.69 7.47 -9.55
N ALA A 139 7.68 7.63 -8.74
CA ALA A 139 8.65 8.72 -8.94
C ALA A 139 9.68 8.45 -10.07
N GLY A 140 9.60 7.33 -10.80
CA GLY A 140 10.68 6.81 -11.62
C GLY A 140 10.48 6.74 -13.13
N ALA A 141 9.46 7.34 -13.72
CA ALA A 141 9.31 7.37 -15.17
C ALA A 141 9.17 8.81 -15.70
N ALA A 142 10.21 9.59 -15.63
CA ALA A 142 10.43 10.94 -16.07
C ALA A 142 10.38 12.01 -14.95
N GLY A 143 11.55 12.37 -14.44
CA GLY A 143 11.80 13.67 -13.81
C GLY A 143 11.47 13.74 -12.31
N GLU A 144 12.45 14.15 -11.57
CA GLU A 144 12.40 14.55 -10.16
C GLU A 144 11.15 15.36 -9.83
N GLY A 145 10.33 14.86 -8.94
CA GLY A 145 9.18 15.59 -8.42
C GLY A 145 8.14 14.71 -7.76
N SER A 146 7.84 15.00 -6.52
CA SER A 146 6.77 14.46 -5.67
C SER A 146 5.69 13.66 -6.41
N GLY A 147 5.53 12.38 -6.09
CA GLY A 147 4.71 11.34 -6.71
C GLY A 147 3.23 11.63 -6.99
N ARG A 148 2.94 12.65 -7.79
CA ARG A 148 1.61 12.88 -8.33
C ARG A 148 1.61 12.49 -9.81
N ALA A 149 0.98 11.39 -10.14
CA ALA A 149 0.65 11.07 -11.52
C ALA A 149 -0.77 11.61 -11.82
N ARG A 150 -0.90 12.43 -12.85
CA ARG A 150 -2.21 12.73 -13.46
C ARG A 150 -2.41 11.70 -14.57
N TRP A 151 -3.49 10.98 -14.55
CA TRP A 151 -3.91 10.01 -15.57
C TRP A 151 -4.91 10.60 -16.55
#